data_f1f0e70a5beebfcb7d36c5466c9355a7
#
_entry.id   f1f0e70a5beebfcb7d36c5466c9355a7
#
_cell.length_a   1.000
_cell.length_b   1.000
_cell.length_c   1.000
_cell.angle_alpha   90.00
_cell.angle_beta   90.00
_cell.angle_gamma   90.00
#
_symmetry.space_group_name_H-M   'P 1'
#
loop_
_entity.id
_entity.type
_entity.pdbx_description
1 polymer ?
#
loop_
_entity_poly.entity_id
_entity_poly.type
_entity_poly.pdbx_seq_one_letter_code
_entity_poly.pdbx_strand_id
1 'polypeptide(L)'
;MDIEIRPLTKGLKDDYLYLFDHMIHKENPEWSKCYCNDYHFLGDVETCTRDHSREMIIERINANELQGYLVFENNKPIGWCNANSRSNYQRLLRDFDLIDNTDDKACSIVCFLIHPDYRRQGISQKLLEKVIEDYSNTDYDYLESYPRKGKSGENNFKGPMELYKRNDFQMHKEYDDYYVMRKN
;
A
#
# COMPACT_ATOMS: atom_id res chain seq x y z
N MET A 1 -13.23 16.64 9.16
CA MET A 1 -13.15 16.10 7.79
C MET A 1 -14.00 14.85 7.72
N ASP A 2 -14.97 14.85 6.85
CA ASP A 2 -15.81 13.68 6.59
C ASP A 2 -15.16 12.90 5.43
N ILE A 3 -14.63 11.72 5.72
CA ILE A 3 -13.97 10.87 4.74
C ILE A 3 -14.67 9.52 4.66
N GLU A 4 -14.73 8.97 3.47
CA GLU A 4 -15.21 7.64 3.19
C GLU A 4 -14.05 6.76 2.70
N ILE A 5 -13.96 5.53 3.20
CA ILE A 5 -12.94 4.55 2.79
C ILE A 5 -13.67 3.41 2.08
N ARG A 6 -13.27 3.15 0.84
CA ARG A 6 -13.88 2.12 -0.02
C ARG A 6 -12.84 1.12 -0.48
N PRO A 7 -13.13 -0.19 -0.41
CA PRO A 7 -12.27 -1.20 -1.04
C PRO A 7 -12.24 -0.97 -2.56
N LEU A 8 -11.08 -1.16 -3.17
CA LEU A 8 -10.92 -1.03 -4.61
C LEU A 8 -11.73 -2.12 -5.32
N THR A 9 -12.53 -1.68 -6.28
CA THR A 9 -13.27 -2.54 -7.21
C THR A 9 -13.04 -2.07 -8.64
N LYS A 10 -13.44 -2.86 -9.63
CA LYS A 10 -13.42 -2.44 -11.05
C LYS A 10 -14.17 -1.14 -11.29
N GLY A 11 -15.24 -0.90 -10.52
CA GLY A 11 -16.06 0.32 -10.62
C GLY A 11 -15.34 1.58 -10.14
N LEU A 12 -14.29 1.45 -9.31
CA LEU A 12 -13.47 2.56 -8.81
C LEU A 12 -12.16 2.73 -9.58
N LYS A 13 -12.00 2.08 -10.72
CA LYS A 13 -10.78 2.17 -11.53
C LYS A 13 -10.46 3.60 -11.93
N ASP A 14 -11.45 4.35 -12.38
CA ASP A 14 -11.25 5.72 -12.85
C ASP A 14 -10.90 6.66 -11.68
N ASP A 15 -11.45 6.45 -10.50
CA ASP A 15 -11.07 7.17 -9.28
C ASP A 15 -9.63 6.86 -8.86
N TYR A 16 -9.23 5.59 -8.94
CA TYR A 16 -7.85 5.18 -8.71
C TYR A 16 -6.89 5.87 -9.66
N LEU A 17 -7.16 5.83 -10.96
CA LEU A 17 -6.34 6.46 -11.98
C LEU A 17 -6.32 7.97 -11.78
N TYR A 18 -7.46 8.60 -11.48
CA TYR A 18 -7.51 10.03 -11.19
C TYR A 18 -6.58 10.40 -10.03
N LEU A 19 -6.59 9.65 -8.92
CA LEU A 19 -5.72 9.90 -7.77
C LEU A 19 -4.24 9.87 -8.20
N PHE A 20 -3.81 8.85 -8.92
CA PHE A 20 -2.40 8.70 -9.32
C PHE A 20 -2.00 9.64 -10.45
N ASP A 21 -2.88 9.93 -11.40
CA ASP A 21 -2.64 10.88 -12.49
C ASP A 21 -2.39 12.31 -11.97
N HIS A 22 -3.05 12.68 -10.85
CA HIS A 22 -2.99 14.02 -10.26
C HIS A 22 -2.16 14.09 -8.96
N MET A 23 -1.52 12.98 -8.56
CA MET A 23 -0.67 12.98 -7.37
C MET A 23 0.60 13.79 -7.58
N ILE A 24 0.87 14.67 -6.62
CA ILE A 24 2.08 15.51 -6.62
C ILE A 24 3.13 14.89 -5.71
N HIS A 25 4.24 14.46 -6.29
CA HIS A 25 5.41 13.93 -5.60
C HIS A 25 6.53 15.00 -5.54
N LYS A 26 6.46 15.87 -4.51
CA LYS A 26 7.41 17.00 -4.38
C LYS A 26 8.82 16.55 -4.03
N GLU A 27 8.96 15.52 -3.20
CA GLU A 27 10.25 15.02 -2.72
C GLU A 27 10.85 14.00 -3.70
N ASN A 28 10.00 13.28 -4.43
CA ASN A 28 10.40 12.20 -5.33
C ASN A 28 9.58 12.22 -6.63
N PRO A 29 9.85 13.13 -7.57
CA PRO A 29 9.08 13.27 -8.82
C PRO A 29 9.01 11.97 -9.64
N GLU A 30 10.06 11.14 -9.59
CA GLU A 30 10.11 9.85 -10.27
C GLU A 30 9.02 8.85 -9.80
N TRP A 31 8.48 9.03 -8.61
CA TRP A 31 7.41 8.18 -8.11
C TRP A 31 6.07 8.41 -8.81
N SER A 32 5.95 9.48 -9.59
CA SER A 32 4.77 9.72 -10.45
C SER A 32 4.52 8.60 -11.45
N LYS A 33 5.53 7.79 -11.76
CA LYS A 33 5.43 6.63 -12.65
C LYS A 33 5.08 5.32 -11.94
N CYS A 34 5.03 5.28 -10.60
CA CYS A 34 4.89 4.02 -9.85
C CYS A 34 3.49 3.40 -9.96
N TYR A 35 2.42 4.21 -9.88
CA TYR A 35 1.03 3.71 -9.79
C TYR A 35 0.84 2.56 -8.79
N CYS A 36 1.67 2.49 -7.75
CA CYS A 36 1.73 1.41 -6.77
C CYS A 36 1.96 0.01 -7.37
N ASN A 37 2.56 -0.06 -8.56
CA ASN A 37 2.84 -1.30 -9.29
C ASN A 37 4.17 -1.94 -8.90
N ASP A 38 5.04 -1.23 -8.18
CA ASP A 38 6.42 -1.66 -7.87
C ASP A 38 6.51 -3.07 -7.28
N TYR A 39 5.65 -3.39 -6.31
CA TYR A 39 5.65 -4.71 -5.66
C TYR A 39 5.10 -5.85 -6.52
N HIS A 40 4.39 -5.52 -7.58
CA HIS A 40 3.81 -6.48 -8.52
C HIS A 40 4.68 -6.72 -9.76
N PHE A 41 5.71 -5.89 -9.97
CA PHE A 41 6.53 -5.89 -11.18
C PHE A 41 7.91 -6.46 -10.91
N LEU A 42 8.28 -7.54 -11.62
CA LEU A 42 9.58 -8.20 -11.48
C LEU A 42 10.66 -7.65 -12.41
N GLY A 43 10.27 -6.79 -13.35
CA GLY A 43 11.21 -6.15 -14.27
C GLY A 43 12.00 -5.02 -13.61
N ASP A 44 12.82 -4.35 -14.41
CA ASP A 44 13.59 -3.20 -13.97
C ASP A 44 12.68 -1.96 -13.90
N VAL A 45 12.42 -1.49 -12.68
CA VAL A 45 11.55 -0.33 -12.43
C VAL A 45 12.16 0.98 -12.93
N GLU A 46 13.48 1.05 -13.11
CA GLU A 46 14.14 2.25 -13.64
C GLU A 46 13.78 2.47 -15.11
N THR A 47 13.58 1.37 -15.85
CA THR A 47 13.17 1.39 -17.25
C THR A 47 11.67 1.48 -17.46
N CYS A 48 10.87 1.29 -16.40
CA CYS A 48 9.41 1.33 -16.49
C CYS A 48 8.92 2.77 -16.69
N THR A 49 8.22 3.01 -17.79
CA THR A 49 7.61 4.32 -18.06
C THR A 49 6.32 4.49 -17.27
N ARG A 50 5.87 5.75 -17.13
CA ARG A 50 4.60 6.07 -16.49
C ARG A 50 3.41 5.40 -17.20
N ASP A 51 3.38 5.48 -18.53
CA ASP A 51 2.30 4.91 -19.34
C ASP A 51 2.26 3.39 -19.21
N HIS A 52 3.42 2.74 -19.23
CA HIS A 52 3.50 1.29 -19.03
C HIS A 52 3.00 0.86 -17.64
N SER A 53 3.43 1.54 -16.57
CA SER A 53 2.91 1.26 -15.22
C SER A 53 1.40 1.46 -15.14
N ARG A 54 0.89 2.51 -15.78
CA ARG A 54 -0.54 2.82 -15.82
C ARG A 54 -1.34 1.72 -16.53
N GLU A 55 -0.85 1.24 -17.67
CA GLU A 55 -1.48 0.13 -18.42
C GLU A 55 -1.49 -1.16 -17.58
N MET A 56 -0.36 -1.54 -17.00
CA MET A 56 -0.28 -2.72 -16.14
C MET A 56 -1.26 -2.66 -14.97
N ILE A 57 -1.42 -1.50 -14.35
CA ILE A 57 -2.34 -1.37 -13.22
C ILE A 57 -3.81 -1.45 -13.65
N ILE A 58 -4.15 -0.93 -14.83
CA ILE A 58 -5.48 -1.08 -15.42
C ILE A 58 -5.81 -2.57 -15.63
N GLU A 59 -4.87 -3.34 -16.16
CA GLU A 59 -5.04 -4.78 -16.33
C GLU A 59 -5.25 -5.50 -15.00
N ARG A 60 -4.45 -5.18 -13.97
CA ARG A 60 -4.58 -5.76 -12.63
C ARG A 60 -5.90 -5.42 -11.96
N ILE A 61 -6.38 -4.19 -12.08
CA ILE A 61 -7.70 -3.81 -11.55
C ILE A 61 -8.79 -4.60 -12.29
N ASN A 62 -8.70 -4.70 -13.60
CA ASN A 62 -9.66 -5.47 -14.41
C ASN A 62 -9.62 -6.98 -14.11
N ALA A 63 -8.47 -7.52 -13.77
CA ALA A 63 -8.29 -8.90 -13.34
C ALA A 63 -8.65 -9.15 -11.86
N ASN A 64 -8.92 -8.09 -11.08
CA ASN A 64 -9.14 -8.14 -9.63
C ASN A 64 -7.90 -8.61 -8.84
N GLU A 65 -6.71 -8.36 -9.37
CA GLU A 65 -5.43 -8.70 -8.77
C GLU A 65 -4.84 -7.59 -7.91
N LEU A 66 -5.25 -6.33 -8.12
CA LEU A 66 -4.90 -5.21 -7.25
C LEU A 66 -5.99 -5.03 -6.19
N GLN A 67 -5.61 -5.10 -4.93
CA GLN A 67 -6.50 -4.89 -3.79
C GLN A 67 -5.96 -3.79 -2.89
N GLY A 68 -6.86 -3.17 -2.14
CA GLY A 68 -6.55 -2.08 -1.24
C GLY A 68 -7.74 -1.14 -1.08
N TYR A 69 -7.48 0.05 -0.57
CA TYR A 69 -8.54 0.99 -0.19
C TYR A 69 -8.27 2.39 -0.71
N LEU A 70 -9.28 2.98 -1.34
CA LEU A 70 -9.32 4.40 -1.68
C LEU A 70 -9.99 5.20 -0.57
N VAL A 71 -9.45 6.38 -0.29
CA VAL A 71 -10.07 7.37 0.61
C VAL A 71 -10.66 8.49 -0.22
N PHE A 72 -11.88 8.86 0.10
CA PHE A 72 -12.61 9.94 -0.54
C PHE A 72 -12.94 11.05 0.45
N GLU A 73 -12.88 12.29 0.00
CA GLU A 73 -13.54 13.44 0.60
C GLU A 73 -14.42 14.11 -0.45
N ASN A 74 -15.71 14.30 -0.16
CA ASN A 74 -16.68 14.87 -1.10
C ASN A 74 -16.65 14.19 -2.49
N ASN A 75 -16.60 12.87 -2.51
CA ASN A 75 -16.46 12.03 -3.71
C ASN A 75 -15.15 12.23 -4.52
N LYS A 76 -14.17 12.96 -4.00
CA LYS A 76 -12.86 13.10 -4.61
C LYS A 76 -11.89 12.11 -3.96
N PRO A 77 -11.18 11.26 -4.72
CA PRO A 77 -10.18 10.38 -4.15
C PRO A 77 -8.96 11.19 -3.70
N ILE A 78 -8.57 11.02 -2.44
CA ILE A 78 -7.50 11.77 -1.77
C ILE A 78 -6.40 10.90 -1.20
N GLY A 79 -6.57 9.59 -1.18
CA GLY A 79 -5.57 8.67 -0.66
C GLY A 79 -5.83 7.22 -1.05
N TRP A 80 -4.80 6.42 -0.85
CA TRP A 80 -4.75 4.99 -1.17
C TRP A 80 -3.96 4.23 -0.11
N CYS A 81 -4.40 3.01 0.18
CA CYS A 81 -3.65 2.00 0.91
C CYS A 81 -3.56 0.73 0.08
N ASN A 82 -2.35 0.25 -0.21
CA ASN A 82 -2.14 -1.02 -0.88
C ASN A 82 -2.03 -2.12 0.18
N ALA A 83 -3.07 -2.94 0.28
CA ALA A 83 -3.15 -4.07 1.20
C ALA A 83 -3.75 -5.27 0.45
N ASN A 84 -3.00 -6.38 0.39
CA ASN A 84 -3.37 -7.55 -0.42
C ASN A 84 -2.73 -8.81 0.16
N SER A 85 -3.15 -9.98 -0.34
CA SER A 85 -2.43 -11.23 -0.08
C SER A 85 -0.94 -11.07 -0.41
N ARG A 86 -0.08 -11.47 0.52
CA ARG A 86 1.38 -11.44 0.34
C ARG A 86 1.84 -12.14 -0.94
N SER A 87 1.17 -13.23 -1.31
CA SER A 87 1.46 -14.00 -2.52
C SER A 87 1.31 -13.19 -3.83
N ASN A 88 0.54 -12.09 -3.81
CA ASN A 88 0.36 -11.22 -4.97
C ASN A 88 1.51 -10.22 -5.16
N TYR A 89 2.41 -10.10 -4.19
CA TYR A 89 3.54 -9.18 -4.24
C TYR A 89 4.84 -9.91 -4.62
N GLN A 90 4.98 -10.25 -5.87
CA GLN A 90 6.10 -11.02 -6.42
C GLN A 90 7.47 -10.43 -6.04
N ARG A 91 7.60 -9.11 -6.12
CA ARG A 91 8.83 -8.42 -5.77
C ARG A 91 9.09 -8.44 -4.26
N LEU A 92 8.04 -8.31 -3.44
CA LEU A 92 8.16 -8.38 -2.00
C LEU A 92 8.69 -9.76 -1.58
N LEU A 93 8.17 -10.82 -2.17
CA LEU A 93 8.63 -12.19 -1.90
C LEU A 93 10.09 -12.38 -2.29
N ARG A 94 10.50 -11.85 -3.45
CA ARG A 94 11.87 -11.97 -3.94
C ARG A 94 12.89 -11.18 -3.12
N ASP A 95 12.60 -9.91 -2.85
CA ASP A 95 13.59 -8.95 -2.34
C ASP A 95 13.69 -8.92 -0.80
N PHE A 96 12.69 -9.46 -0.10
CA PHE A 96 12.62 -9.38 1.36
C PHE A 96 12.83 -10.71 2.08
N ASP A 97 13.34 -11.71 1.38
CA ASP A 97 13.65 -13.02 1.98
C ASP A 97 12.45 -13.60 2.80
N LEU A 98 11.25 -13.29 2.33
CA LEU A 98 9.99 -13.72 2.97
C LEU A 98 9.53 -15.07 2.44
N ILE A 99 10.35 -15.72 1.60
CA ILE A 99 10.05 -16.97 0.91
C ILE A 99 9.93 -18.15 1.89
N ASP A 100 10.50 -18.02 3.09
CA ASP A 100 10.57 -19.12 4.06
C ASP A 100 9.21 -19.60 4.59
N ASN A 101 8.12 -18.81 4.37
CA ASN A 101 6.77 -19.15 4.82
C ASN A 101 5.75 -18.95 3.69
N THR A 102 5.92 -19.69 2.60
CA THR A 102 5.02 -19.62 1.43
C THR A 102 3.62 -20.14 1.72
N ASP A 103 3.45 -20.95 2.76
CA ASP A 103 2.17 -21.55 3.14
C ASP A 103 1.34 -20.64 4.06
N ASP A 104 1.94 -19.60 4.66
CA ASP A 104 1.24 -18.67 5.53
C ASP A 104 0.29 -17.77 4.73
N LYS A 105 -0.95 -17.70 5.15
CA LYS A 105 -1.93 -16.76 4.63
C LYS A 105 -1.73 -15.40 5.27
N ALA A 106 -0.89 -14.57 4.68
CA ALA A 106 -0.64 -13.21 5.16
C ALA A 106 -1.26 -12.16 4.24
N CYS A 107 -1.89 -11.13 4.84
CA CYS A 107 -2.19 -9.90 4.14
C CYS A 107 -1.06 -8.88 4.40
N SER A 108 -0.42 -8.40 3.36
CA SER A 108 0.67 -7.44 3.43
C SER A 108 0.20 -6.02 3.10
N ILE A 109 0.56 -5.07 3.96
CA ILE A 109 0.32 -3.63 3.80
C ILE A 109 1.64 -3.02 3.32
N VAL A 110 1.69 -2.58 2.08
CA VAL A 110 2.97 -2.20 1.44
C VAL A 110 3.10 -0.71 1.13
N CYS A 111 1.98 0.02 1.06
CA CYS A 111 2.04 1.44 0.68
C CYS A 111 0.83 2.23 1.21
N PHE A 112 1.09 3.42 1.71
CA PHE A 112 0.11 4.49 1.91
C PHE A 112 0.47 5.67 1.02
N LEU A 113 -0.47 6.13 0.24
CA LEU A 113 -0.34 7.33 -0.57
C LEU A 113 -1.45 8.31 -0.18
N ILE A 114 -1.08 9.46 0.36
CA ILE A 114 -2.03 10.51 0.74
C ILE A 114 -1.68 11.79 -0.01
N HIS A 115 -2.67 12.39 -0.65
CA HIS A 115 -2.48 13.65 -1.34
C HIS A 115 -1.88 14.70 -0.39
N PRO A 116 -0.89 15.50 -0.79
CA PRO A 116 -0.15 16.40 0.08
C PRO A 116 -1.02 17.31 0.95
N ASP A 117 -2.12 17.85 0.40
CA ASP A 117 -3.01 18.77 1.10
C ASP A 117 -3.80 18.11 2.25
N TYR A 118 -3.83 16.77 2.27
CA TYR A 118 -4.58 15.97 3.26
C TYR A 118 -3.67 15.21 4.24
N ARG A 119 -2.35 15.39 4.14
CA ARG A 119 -1.40 14.74 5.05
C ARG A 119 -1.51 15.27 6.47
N ARG A 120 -1.04 14.49 7.45
CA ARG A 120 -1.03 14.79 8.90
C ARG A 120 -2.42 15.02 9.50
N GLN A 121 -3.46 14.47 8.90
CA GLN A 121 -4.86 14.57 9.36
C GLN A 121 -5.40 13.19 9.81
N GLY A 122 -4.52 12.24 10.12
CA GLY A 122 -4.91 10.93 10.63
C GLY A 122 -5.42 9.93 9.58
N ILE A 123 -5.35 10.25 8.28
CA ILE A 123 -5.91 9.39 7.21
C ILE A 123 -5.24 8.02 7.18
N SER A 124 -3.92 7.93 7.33
CA SER A 124 -3.22 6.63 7.35
C SER A 124 -3.65 5.76 8.54
N GLN A 125 -3.99 6.37 9.69
CA GLN A 125 -4.54 5.67 10.84
C GLN A 125 -5.91 5.06 10.50
N LYS A 126 -6.81 5.85 9.93
CA LYS A 126 -8.15 5.39 9.54
C LYS A 126 -8.10 4.31 8.45
N LEU A 127 -7.16 4.43 7.50
CA LEU A 127 -6.92 3.39 6.49
C LEU A 127 -6.45 2.07 7.13
N LEU A 128 -5.49 2.15 8.07
CA LEU A 128 -5.01 0.96 8.76
C LEU A 128 -6.11 0.31 9.60
N GLU A 129 -6.90 1.10 10.33
CA GLU A 129 -8.06 0.62 11.09
C GLU A 129 -9.05 -0.11 10.18
N LYS A 130 -9.34 0.44 8.99
CA LYS A 130 -10.23 -0.21 8.01
C LYS A 130 -9.66 -1.51 7.48
N VAL A 131 -8.36 -1.56 7.18
CA VAL A 131 -7.68 -2.81 6.81
C VAL A 131 -7.84 -3.85 7.92
N ILE A 132 -7.57 -3.49 9.17
CA ILE A 132 -7.66 -4.40 10.32
C ILE A 132 -9.11 -4.91 10.48
N GLU A 133 -10.10 -4.02 10.40
CA GLU A 133 -11.51 -4.37 10.51
C GLU A 133 -11.92 -5.42 9.46
N ASP A 134 -11.60 -5.15 8.19
CA ASP A 134 -12.04 -6.01 7.08
C ASP A 134 -11.30 -7.36 7.09
N TYR A 135 -10.02 -7.36 7.42
CA TYR A 135 -9.22 -8.60 7.41
C TYR A 135 -9.36 -9.44 8.69
N SER A 136 -9.87 -8.89 9.80
CA SER A 136 -10.17 -9.66 11.01
C SER A 136 -11.24 -10.74 10.80
N ASN A 137 -12.03 -10.64 9.74
CA ASN A 137 -13.08 -11.59 9.37
C ASN A 137 -12.70 -12.48 8.17
N THR A 138 -11.43 -12.58 7.85
CA THR A 138 -10.91 -13.40 6.73
C THR A 138 -10.09 -14.57 7.23
N ASP A 139 -9.69 -15.46 6.31
CA ASP A 139 -8.85 -16.63 6.60
C ASP A 139 -7.35 -16.29 6.64
N TYR A 140 -6.97 -15.00 6.78
CA TYR A 140 -5.56 -14.64 6.95
C TYR A 140 -5.08 -14.98 8.35
N ASP A 141 -3.90 -15.57 8.46
CA ASP A 141 -3.26 -15.92 9.73
C ASP A 141 -2.77 -14.64 10.45
N TYR A 142 -2.34 -13.63 9.69
CA TYR A 142 -1.90 -12.34 10.20
C TYR A 142 -1.87 -11.24 9.14
N LEU A 143 -1.87 -9.99 9.62
CA LEU A 143 -1.51 -8.81 8.86
C LEU A 143 -0.01 -8.54 8.99
N GLU A 144 0.64 -8.13 7.92
CA GLU A 144 2.07 -7.86 7.89
C GLU A 144 2.38 -6.48 7.26
N SER A 145 3.37 -5.79 7.79
CA SER A 145 3.80 -4.49 7.29
C SER A 145 5.32 -4.33 7.40
N TYR A 146 5.89 -3.35 6.66
CA TYR A 146 7.32 -3.21 6.45
C TYR A 146 7.83 -1.78 6.67
N PRO A 147 7.61 -1.16 7.84
CA PRO A 147 8.05 0.21 8.10
C PRO A 147 9.56 0.35 7.95
N ARG A 148 10.00 1.42 7.28
CA ARG A 148 11.42 1.69 7.00
C ARG A 148 12.07 2.47 8.14
N LYS A 149 13.33 2.16 8.41
CA LYS A 149 14.14 2.88 9.39
C LYS A 149 14.55 4.26 8.89
N GLY A 150 14.48 5.28 9.76
CA GLY A 150 15.00 6.61 9.48
C GLY A 150 14.35 7.36 8.33
N LYS A 151 13.16 6.94 7.85
CA LYS A 151 12.46 7.60 6.76
C LYS A 151 11.36 8.52 7.27
N SER A 152 11.18 9.66 6.59
CA SER A 152 10.16 10.66 6.88
C SER A 152 9.59 11.24 5.58
N GLY A 153 8.55 12.06 5.65
CA GLY A 153 7.93 12.67 4.48
C GLY A 153 7.39 11.62 3.50
N GLU A 154 7.55 11.87 2.21
CA GLU A 154 7.13 10.93 1.16
C GLU A 154 7.88 9.60 1.23
N ASN A 155 9.14 9.60 1.67
CA ASN A 155 9.94 8.38 1.79
C ASN A 155 9.42 7.39 2.84
N ASN A 156 8.45 7.79 3.65
CA ASN A 156 7.77 6.95 4.64
C ASN A 156 6.44 6.36 4.14
N PHE A 157 6.34 6.08 2.86
CA PHE A 157 5.13 5.54 2.23
C PHE A 157 4.66 4.19 2.80
N LYS A 158 5.52 3.45 3.47
CA LYS A 158 5.16 2.21 4.18
C LYS A 158 4.54 2.45 5.55
N GLY A 159 4.39 3.71 5.95
CA GLY A 159 3.95 4.12 7.28
C GLY A 159 5.05 4.05 8.34
N PRO A 160 4.98 4.90 9.37
CA PRO A 160 5.92 4.87 10.48
C PRO A 160 5.66 3.66 11.39
N MET A 161 6.70 3.11 12.01
CA MET A 161 6.59 2.01 12.97
C MET A 161 5.56 2.28 14.07
N GLU A 162 5.49 3.53 14.55
CA GLU A 162 4.54 3.94 15.60
C GLU A 162 3.08 3.84 15.18
N LEU A 163 2.78 3.96 13.89
CA LEU A 163 1.43 3.72 13.37
C LEU A 163 1.00 2.27 13.64
N TYR A 164 1.89 1.33 13.37
CA TYR A 164 1.62 -0.09 13.54
C TYR A 164 1.59 -0.50 15.01
N LYS A 165 2.53 -0.01 15.83
CA LYS A 165 2.55 -0.28 17.28
C LYS A 165 1.26 0.17 17.97
N ARG A 166 0.72 1.33 17.62
CA ARG A 166 -0.56 1.83 18.17
C ARG A 166 -1.76 0.98 17.81
N ASN A 167 -1.63 0.14 16.78
CA ASN A 167 -2.65 -0.79 16.31
C ASN A 167 -2.30 -2.25 16.64
N ASP A 168 -1.52 -2.47 17.70
CA ASP A 168 -1.15 -3.78 18.27
C ASP A 168 -0.32 -4.67 17.35
N PHE A 169 0.32 -4.12 16.31
CA PHE A 169 1.32 -4.88 15.57
C PHE A 169 2.58 -5.06 16.45
N GLN A 170 3.09 -6.27 16.46
CA GLN A 170 4.31 -6.64 17.15
C GLN A 170 5.48 -6.72 16.16
N MET A 171 6.68 -6.40 16.61
CA MET A 171 7.88 -6.60 15.80
C MET A 171 8.14 -8.10 15.65
N HIS A 172 8.11 -8.58 14.42
CA HIS A 172 8.40 -9.97 14.08
C HIS A 172 9.86 -10.17 13.72
N LYS A 173 10.42 -9.29 12.88
CA LYS A 173 11.82 -9.36 12.43
C LYS A 173 12.37 -7.96 12.18
N GLU A 174 13.67 -7.79 12.40
CA GLU A 174 14.38 -6.55 12.13
C GLU A 174 15.47 -6.81 11.08
N TYR A 175 15.50 -5.93 10.08
CA TYR A 175 16.53 -5.87 9.04
C TYR A 175 17.28 -4.54 9.11
N ASP A 176 18.34 -4.37 8.33
CA ASP A 176 19.16 -3.15 8.36
C ASP A 176 18.35 -1.89 8.05
N ASP A 177 17.47 -1.93 7.03
CA ASP A 177 16.74 -0.78 6.51
C ASP A 177 15.26 -0.72 6.90
N TYR A 178 14.69 -1.81 7.46
CA TYR A 178 13.26 -1.89 7.75
C TYR A 178 12.95 -2.91 8.85
N TYR A 179 11.74 -2.86 9.32
CA TYR A 179 11.16 -3.85 10.25
C TYR A 179 10.08 -4.66 9.54
N VAL A 180 9.86 -5.89 9.99
CA VAL A 180 8.65 -6.65 9.69
C VAL A 180 7.78 -6.62 10.95
N MET A 181 6.58 -6.06 10.81
CA MET A 181 5.60 -5.95 11.88
C MET A 181 4.41 -6.83 11.56
N ARG A 182 3.92 -7.59 12.55
CA ARG A 182 2.76 -8.49 12.40
C ARG A 182 1.69 -8.22 13.44
N LYS A 183 0.43 -8.44 13.04
CA LYS A 183 -0.75 -8.47 13.90
C LYS A 183 -1.54 -9.74 13.57
N ASN A 184 -1.77 -10.59 14.60
CA ASN A 184 -2.64 -11.75 14.54
C ASN A 184 -4.09 -11.36 14.79
#